data_60d697f439c413baa0aec621eeadfea8
#
_entry.id   60d697f439c413baa0aec621eeadfea8
#
_cell.length_a   1.000
_cell.length_b   1.000
_cell.length_c   1.000
_cell.angle_alpha   90.00
_cell.angle_beta   90.00
_cell.angle_gamma   90.00
#
_symmetry.space_group_name_H-M   'P 1'
#
loop_
_entity.id
_entity.type
_entity.pdbx_description
1 polymer ?
#
loop_
_entity_poly.entity_id
_entity_poly.type
_entity_poly.pdbx_seq_one_letter_code
_entity_poly.pdbx_strand_id
1 'polypeptide(L)'
;MSDLAHLAADYRERATWADKERIAWIRMDRWLGFPKAETVRKTLDAMLRYPPRTRMPCLLIYGQTGMGKSRIVERFEAENPRGFNDTTGTATIPVVAVQLPPQPTDGEFYGEVLEKLGAGFAGRGDVQRARQLTRRIMGQVGARMLILDEINHMLACTPRQQRVFLNTLRYLANDLQIPLVCTGNHEARAALLTDAALAERFDAVELVRWKNDEPFRLLMVTLAAILPLRKPSQLEEERCRTAILDLSEGNTGRIFRLVETLAVRAIENGTERIEVSDLDADDLVLPSVSMKALAQRRGRGQAKAAAA
;
A
#
# COMPACT_ATOMS: atom_id res chain seq x y z
N MET A 1 23.19 -26.98 18.58
CA MET A 1 22.27 -26.43 17.56
C MET A 1 21.26 -25.58 18.32
N SER A 2 21.20 -24.26 18.06
CA SER A 2 20.21 -23.40 18.70
C SER A 2 18.82 -23.88 18.29
N ASP A 3 17.94 -24.02 19.27
CA ASP A 3 16.54 -24.36 19.00
C ASP A 3 15.87 -23.17 18.28
N LEU A 4 15.58 -23.32 16.98
CA LEU A 4 14.92 -22.33 16.15
C LEU A 4 13.39 -22.51 16.15
N ALA A 5 12.83 -23.12 17.18
CA ALA A 5 11.41 -23.42 17.30
C ALA A 5 10.54 -22.14 17.32
N HIS A 6 11.09 -20.99 17.71
CA HIS A 6 10.43 -19.69 17.68
C HIS A 6 10.17 -19.15 16.26
N LEU A 7 10.88 -19.68 15.25
CA LEU A 7 10.68 -19.31 13.84
C LEU A 7 9.66 -20.25 13.18
N ALA A 8 8.85 -19.70 12.31
CA ALA A 8 8.00 -20.48 11.43
C ALA A 8 8.86 -21.42 10.54
N ALA A 9 8.38 -22.62 10.27
CA ALA A 9 9.15 -23.70 9.64
C ALA A 9 9.89 -23.26 8.36
N ASP A 10 9.22 -22.53 7.49
CA ASP A 10 9.75 -22.06 6.21
C ASP A 10 10.85 -20.98 6.35
N TYR A 11 11.06 -20.47 7.55
CA TYR A 11 12.02 -19.38 7.82
C TYR A 11 13.23 -19.82 8.64
N ARG A 12 13.22 -21.04 9.21
CA ARG A 12 14.32 -21.56 10.07
C ARG A 12 15.64 -21.68 9.35
N GLU A 13 15.60 -22.15 8.11
CA GLU A 13 16.82 -22.28 7.28
C GLU A 13 17.55 -20.93 7.14
N ARG A 14 16.80 -19.84 6.97
CA ARG A 14 17.37 -18.49 6.80
C ARG A 14 18.16 -18.00 7.99
N ALA A 15 17.82 -18.43 9.20
CA ALA A 15 18.60 -18.10 10.40
C ALA A 15 19.99 -18.72 10.41
N THR A 16 20.24 -19.76 9.58
CA THR A 16 21.55 -20.38 9.42
C THR A 16 22.43 -19.70 8.37
N TRP A 17 21.86 -18.81 7.54
CA TRP A 17 22.61 -18.09 6.51
C TRP A 17 23.66 -17.15 7.11
N ALA A 18 24.62 -16.72 6.29
CA ALA A 18 25.57 -15.68 6.65
C ALA A 18 24.87 -14.35 6.95
N ASP A 19 25.45 -13.53 7.83
CA ASP A 19 24.82 -12.28 8.29
C ASP A 19 24.46 -11.35 7.15
N LYS A 20 25.33 -11.22 6.13
CA LYS A 20 25.07 -10.41 4.94
C LYS A 20 23.82 -10.88 4.17
N GLU A 21 23.63 -12.18 4.04
CA GLU A 21 22.48 -12.77 3.34
C GLU A 21 21.19 -12.57 4.13
N ARG A 22 21.25 -12.76 5.46
CA ARG A 22 20.12 -12.50 6.37
C ARG A 22 19.69 -11.03 6.32
N ILE A 23 20.65 -10.10 6.38
CA ILE A 23 20.39 -8.67 6.29
C ILE A 23 19.80 -8.31 4.92
N ALA A 24 20.37 -8.81 3.84
CA ALA A 24 19.81 -8.59 2.51
C ALA A 24 18.38 -9.11 2.42
N TRP A 25 18.12 -10.29 2.96
CA TRP A 25 16.79 -10.87 3.00
C TRP A 25 15.81 -10.04 3.87
N ILE A 26 16.22 -9.52 5.03
CA ILE A 26 15.40 -8.64 5.87
C ILE A 26 14.99 -7.36 5.11
N ARG A 27 15.88 -6.80 4.31
CA ARG A 27 15.65 -5.58 3.51
C ARG A 27 14.88 -5.80 2.21
N MET A 28 14.65 -7.06 1.82
CA MET A 28 13.83 -7.34 0.63
C MET A 28 12.37 -6.96 0.85
N ASP A 29 11.77 -6.41 -0.18
CA ASP A 29 10.33 -6.16 -0.21
C ASP A 29 9.53 -7.45 -0.10
N ARG A 30 8.64 -7.52 0.90
CA ARG A 30 7.79 -8.67 1.16
C ARG A 30 6.37 -8.24 1.48
N TRP A 31 5.44 -9.05 1.02
CA TRP A 31 4.07 -8.94 1.48
C TRP A 31 3.91 -9.65 2.83
N LEU A 32 3.42 -8.90 3.81
CA LEU A 32 2.95 -9.45 5.07
C LEU A 32 1.47 -9.11 5.20
N GLY A 33 0.65 -10.13 5.09
CA GLY A 33 -0.79 -9.99 5.25
C GLY A 33 -1.14 -9.61 6.69
N PHE A 34 -2.04 -8.65 6.84
CA PHE A 34 -2.65 -8.30 8.11
C PHE A 34 -4.17 -8.22 7.95
N PRO A 35 -4.96 -8.40 9.01
CA PRO A 35 -6.40 -8.62 8.89
C PRO A 35 -7.14 -7.60 8.03
N LYS A 36 -6.79 -6.32 8.16
CA LYS A 36 -7.43 -5.25 7.37
C LYS A 36 -7.05 -5.32 5.88
N ALA A 37 -5.78 -5.58 5.58
CA ALA A 37 -5.32 -5.74 4.20
C ALA A 37 -5.97 -6.96 3.54
N GLU A 38 -6.09 -8.07 4.27
CA GLU A 38 -6.77 -9.26 3.79
C GLU A 38 -8.27 -9.03 3.54
N THR A 39 -8.93 -8.23 4.40
CA THR A 39 -10.32 -7.82 4.16
C THR A 39 -10.45 -7.02 2.88
N VAL A 40 -9.57 -6.04 2.66
CA VAL A 40 -9.55 -5.25 1.42
C VAL A 40 -9.30 -6.15 0.22
N ARG A 41 -8.31 -7.05 0.29
CA ARG A 41 -7.99 -7.97 -0.79
C ARG A 41 -9.18 -8.87 -1.17
N LYS A 42 -9.89 -9.42 -0.17
CA LYS A 42 -11.12 -10.20 -0.39
C LYS A 42 -12.22 -9.36 -1.05
N THR A 43 -12.34 -8.09 -0.68
CA THR A 43 -13.30 -7.18 -1.32
C THR A 43 -12.93 -6.95 -2.78
N LEU A 44 -11.65 -6.71 -3.08
CA LEU A 44 -11.17 -6.57 -4.46
C LEU A 44 -11.43 -7.83 -5.29
N ASP A 45 -11.20 -9.01 -4.72
CA ASP A 45 -11.48 -10.30 -5.33
C ASP A 45 -12.97 -10.47 -5.67
N ALA A 46 -13.86 -10.12 -4.75
CA ALA A 46 -15.29 -10.15 -4.98
C ALA A 46 -15.71 -9.18 -6.10
N MET A 47 -15.13 -7.97 -6.11
CA MET A 47 -15.38 -6.99 -7.16
C MET A 47 -14.87 -7.45 -8.53
N LEU A 48 -13.69 -8.06 -8.59
CA LEU A 48 -13.11 -8.58 -9.84
C LEU A 48 -14.00 -9.64 -10.50
N ARG A 49 -14.70 -10.44 -9.68
CA ARG A 49 -15.62 -11.50 -10.14
C ARG A 49 -17.03 -11.00 -10.43
N TYR A 50 -17.28 -9.72 -10.22
CA TYR A 50 -18.62 -9.15 -10.43
C TYR A 50 -19.02 -9.23 -11.90
N PRO A 51 -20.25 -9.69 -12.21
CA PRO A 51 -20.73 -9.74 -13.59
C PRO A 51 -20.92 -8.31 -14.15
N PRO A 52 -20.64 -8.06 -15.42
CA PRO A 52 -20.87 -6.77 -16.04
C PRO A 52 -22.31 -6.30 -15.89
N ARG A 53 -22.49 -5.07 -15.47
CA ARG A 53 -23.81 -4.39 -15.37
C ARG A 53 -23.64 -2.88 -15.57
N THR A 54 -24.74 -2.21 -15.82
CA THR A 54 -24.77 -0.76 -16.10
C THR A 54 -24.14 0.07 -14.97
N ARG A 55 -24.30 -0.36 -13.72
CA ARG A 55 -23.74 0.34 -12.57
C ARG A 55 -22.81 -0.61 -11.79
N MET A 56 -21.52 -0.52 -12.10
CA MET A 56 -20.50 -1.33 -11.44
C MET A 56 -20.13 -0.75 -10.07
N PRO A 57 -19.75 -1.59 -9.09
CA PRO A 57 -19.27 -1.14 -7.79
C PRO A 57 -17.96 -0.36 -7.94
N CYS A 58 -17.80 0.67 -7.12
CA CYS A 58 -16.56 1.43 -6.99
C CYS A 58 -16.08 1.36 -5.54
N LEU A 59 -14.77 1.36 -5.32
CA LEU A 59 -14.17 1.29 -3.99
C LEU A 59 -13.09 2.36 -3.83
N LEU A 60 -13.13 3.08 -2.72
CA LEU A 60 -12.06 3.95 -2.27
C LEU A 60 -11.34 3.31 -1.08
N ILE A 61 -10.05 3.02 -1.25
CA ILE A 61 -9.14 2.60 -0.17
C ILE A 61 -8.37 3.85 0.24
N TYR A 62 -8.63 4.37 1.44
CA TYR A 62 -7.98 5.61 1.87
C TYR A 62 -7.33 5.49 3.24
N GLY A 63 -6.46 6.43 3.55
CA GLY A 63 -5.71 6.50 4.80
C GLY A 63 -4.43 7.31 4.64
N GLN A 64 -3.72 7.51 5.72
CA GLN A 64 -2.47 8.26 5.71
C GLN A 64 -1.43 7.61 4.79
N THR A 65 -0.44 8.41 4.36
CA THR A 65 0.73 7.90 3.63
C THR A 65 1.47 6.88 4.49
N GLY A 66 1.94 5.80 3.87
CA GLY A 66 2.64 4.71 4.56
C GLY A 66 1.73 3.68 5.25
N MET A 67 0.40 3.73 5.04
CA MET A 67 -0.52 2.73 5.57
C MET A 67 -0.61 1.43 4.74
N GLY A 68 0.12 1.33 3.63
CA GLY A 68 0.19 0.12 2.81
C GLY A 68 -0.83 0.05 1.67
N LYS A 69 -1.48 1.15 1.29
CA LYS A 69 -2.46 1.19 0.18
C LYS A 69 -1.89 0.63 -1.12
N SER A 70 -0.80 1.21 -1.61
CA SER A 70 -0.14 0.79 -2.86
C SER A 70 0.35 -0.66 -2.77
N ARG A 71 0.83 -1.11 -1.60
CA ARG A 71 1.23 -2.51 -1.39
C ARG A 71 0.08 -3.50 -1.53
N ILE A 72 -1.12 -3.12 -1.08
CA ILE A 72 -2.32 -3.94 -1.29
C ILE A 72 -2.64 -4.05 -2.78
N VAL A 73 -2.54 -2.94 -3.52
CA VAL A 73 -2.77 -2.90 -4.97
C VAL A 73 -1.73 -3.75 -5.72
N GLU A 74 -0.45 -3.56 -5.43
CA GLU A 74 0.67 -4.33 -6.01
C GLU A 74 0.49 -5.84 -5.75
N ARG A 75 0.13 -6.21 -4.51
CA ARG A 75 -0.14 -7.60 -4.16
C ARG A 75 -1.32 -8.17 -4.93
N PHE A 76 -2.41 -7.42 -5.03
CA PHE A 76 -3.59 -7.84 -5.76
C PHE A 76 -3.31 -7.99 -7.27
N GLU A 77 -2.53 -7.08 -7.85
CA GLU A 77 -2.09 -7.20 -9.25
C GLU A 77 -1.21 -8.44 -9.46
N ALA A 78 -0.28 -8.72 -8.54
CA ALA A 78 0.59 -9.90 -8.61
C ALA A 78 -0.20 -11.24 -8.48
N GLU A 79 -1.31 -11.24 -7.74
CA GLU A 79 -2.21 -12.40 -7.63
C GLU A 79 -3.10 -12.59 -8.86
N ASN A 80 -3.23 -11.55 -9.70
CA ASN A 80 -3.98 -11.57 -10.95
C ASN A 80 -3.06 -11.24 -12.14
N PRO A 81 -2.07 -12.10 -12.42
CA PRO A 81 -1.01 -11.80 -13.37
C PRO A 81 -1.53 -11.65 -14.79
N ARG A 82 -0.75 -10.97 -15.60
CA ARG A 82 -0.92 -10.97 -17.05
C ARG A 82 -0.78 -12.40 -17.56
N GLY A 83 -1.63 -12.77 -18.47
CA GLY A 83 -1.62 -14.06 -19.12
C GLY A 83 -1.67 -13.94 -20.64
N PHE A 84 -1.86 -15.08 -21.28
CA PHE A 84 -2.06 -15.16 -22.72
C PHE A 84 -3.25 -16.11 -22.99
N ASN A 85 -4.11 -15.71 -23.89
CA ASN A 85 -5.21 -16.56 -24.36
C ASN A 85 -4.78 -17.23 -25.66
N ASP A 86 -4.43 -18.49 -25.60
CA ASP A 86 -3.95 -19.26 -26.76
C ASP A 86 -4.99 -19.39 -27.88
N THR A 87 -6.28 -19.33 -27.53
CA THR A 87 -7.38 -19.42 -28.49
C THR A 87 -7.52 -18.19 -29.36
N THR A 88 -7.34 -17.01 -28.74
CA THR A 88 -7.49 -15.70 -29.41
C THR A 88 -6.17 -15.09 -29.85
N GLY A 89 -5.04 -15.64 -29.41
CA GLY A 89 -3.71 -15.08 -29.65
C GLY A 89 -3.47 -13.73 -28.98
N THR A 90 -4.23 -13.40 -27.92
CA THR A 90 -4.17 -12.09 -27.25
C THR A 90 -3.67 -12.17 -25.82
N ALA A 91 -2.96 -11.12 -25.37
CA ALA A 91 -2.62 -10.98 -23.97
C ALA A 91 -3.90 -10.79 -23.14
N THR A 92 -3.91 -11.30 -21.92
CA THR A 92 -4.97 -11.06 -20.94
C THR A 92 -4.43 -10.24 -19.77
N ILE A 93 -5.13 -9.16 -19.40
CA ILE A 93 -4.76 -8.25 -18.30
C ILE A 93 -6.01 -8.01 -17.47
N PRO A 94 -6.32 -8.89 -16.51
CA PRO A 94 -7.57 -8.80 -15.75
C PRO A 94 -7.63 -7.56 -14.83
N VAL A 95 -6.50 -7.12 -14.31
CA VAL A 95 -6.38 -5.94 -13.44
C VAL A 95 -5.45 -4.93 -14.09
N VAL A 96 -5.95 -3.72 -14.33
CA VAL A 96 -5.17 -2.59 -14.85
C VAL A 96 -5.00 -1.61 -13.69
N ALA A 97 -3.81 -1.57 -13.11
CA ALA A 97 -3.47 -0.66 -12.02
C ALA A 97 -2.49 0.41 -12.52
N VAL A 98 -2.86 1.68 -12.37
CA VAL A 98 -2.05 2.84 -12.75
C VAL A 98 -1.97 3.82 -11.59
N GLN A 99 -0.81 4.44 -11.43
CA GLN A 99 -0.65 5.58 -10.54
C GLN A 99 -1.00 6.86 -11.29
N LEU A 100 -1.79 7.74 -10.70
CA LEU A 100 -2.08 9.01 -11.32
C LEU A 100 -0.84 9.93 -11.31
N PRO A 101 -0.54 10.60 -12.44
CA PRO A 101 0.51 11.61 -12.47
C PRO A 101 0.14 12.82 -11.59
N PRO A 102 1.12 13.63 -11.16
CA PRO A 102 0.85 14.91 -10.55
C PRO A 102 0.04 15.81 -11.48
N GLN A 103 -1.06 16.40 -10.99
CA GLN A 103 -1.97 17.23 -11.81
C GLN A 103 -2.54 16.51 -13.05
N PRO A 104 -3.25 15.38 -12.86
CA PRO A 104 -3.68 14.55 -13.97
C PRO A 104 -4.64 15.30 -14.91
N THR A 105 -4.32 15.28 -16.18
CA THR A 105 -5.24 15.61 -17.27
C THR A 105 -5.84 14.33 -17.86
N ASP A 106 -6.98 14.44 -18.56
CA ASP A 106 -7.57 13.29 -19.26
C ASP A 106 -6.56 12.63 -20.23
N GLY A 107 -5.76 13.43 -20.92
CA GLY A 107 -4.75 12.93 -21.85
C GLY A 107 -3.63 12.14 -21.18
N GLU A 108 -3.10 12.67 -20.08
CA GLU A 108 -2.08 11.97 -19.27
C GLU A 108 -2.63 10.70 -18.67
N PHE A 109 -3.82 10.75 -18.10
CA PHE A 109 -4.49 9.57 -17.54
C PHE A 109 -4.64 8.45 -18.58
N TYR A 110 -5.17 8.75 -19.77
CA TYR A 110 -5.27 7.74 -20.83
C TYR A 110 -3.89 7.29 -21.32
N GLY A 111 -2.89 8.16 -21.30
CA GLY A 111 -1.49 7.83 -21.60
C GLY A 111 -0.95 6.76 -20.66
N GLU A 112 -1.08 6.97 -19.34
CA GLU A 112 -0.67 6.01 -18.32
C GLU A 112 -1.38 4.65 -18.46
N VAL A 113 -2.69 4.67 -18.73
CA VAL A 113 -3.44 3.42 -18.95
C VAL A 113 -2.94 2.69 -20.20
N LEU A 114 -2.70 3.40 -21.30
CA LEU A 114 -2.20 2.81 -22.54
C LEU A 114 -0.77 2.26 -22.38
N GLU A 115 0.09 2.96 -21.67
CA GLU A 115 1.44 2.49 -21.34
C GLU A 115 1.38 1.20 -20.51
N LYS A 116 0.54 1.18 -19.49
CA LYS A 116 0.32 -0.02 -18.67
C LYS A 116 -0.18 -1.20 -19.49
N LEU A 117 -0.98 -0.95 -20.52
CA LEU A 117 -1.49 -1.96 -21.45
C LEU A 117 -0.45 -2.40 -22.50
N GLY A 118 0.75 -1.78 -22.52
CA GLY A 118 1.78 -2.05 -23.50
C GLY A 118 1.50 -1.43 -24.88
N ALA A 119 0.58 -0.48 -24.95
CA ALA A 119 0.23 0.25 -26.16
C ALA A 119 0.86 1.63 -26.14
N GLY A 120 1.98 1.79 -26.83
CA GLY A 120 2.59 3.11 -26.99
C GLY A 120 1.61 4.12 -27.62
N PHE A 121 1.40 5.25 -26.97
CA PHE A 121 0.59 6.34 -27.50
C PHE A 121 1.46 7.56 -27.78
N ALA A 122 1.82 7.75 -29.06
CA ALA A 122 2.63 8.87 -29.51
C ALA A 122 1.81 10.15 -29.78
N GLY A 123 0.50 10.12 -29.58
CA GLY A 123 -0.42 11.21 -29.93
C GLY A 123 -0.61 12.21 -28.79
N ARG A 124 0.40 13.04 -28.48
CA ARG A 124 0.20 14.19 -27.61
C ARG A 124 -0.88 15.10 -28.19
N GLY A 125 -2.01 15.24 -27.49
CA GLY A 125 -3.07 16.21 -27.80
C GLY A 125 -4.42 15.64 -28.26
N ASP A 126 -4.50 14.39 -28.73
CA ASP A 126 -5.79 13.79 -29.14
C ASP A 126 -6.37 12.89 -28.04
N VAL A 127 -7.01 13.54 -27.07
CA VAL A 127 -7.68 12.87 -25.94
C VAL A 127 -8.80 11.93 -26.41
N GLN A 128 -9.51 12.27 -27.49
CA GLN A 128 -10.58 11.42 -28.01
C GLN A 128 -10.03 10.12 -28.56
N ARG A 129 -8.94 10.19 -29.31
CA ARG A 129 -8.27 9.01 -29.85
C ARG A 129 -7.67 8.14 -28.73
N ALA A 130 -7.03 8.76 -27.72
CA ALA A 130 -6.52 8.05 -26.56
C ALA A 130 -7.63 7.29 -25.82
N ARG A 131 -8.77 7.93 -25.61
CA ARG A 131 -9.95 7.32 -25.00
C ARG A 131 -10.49 6.14 -25.81
N GLN A 132 -10.65 6.30 -27.11
CA GLN A 132 -11.14 5.23 -27.98
C GLN A 132 -10.18 4.04 -28.00
N LEU A 133 -8.88 4.30 -28.07
CA LEU A 133 -7.84 3.28 -28.05
C LEU A 133 -7.82 2.52 -26.71
N THR A 134 -7.89 3.24 -25.60
CA THR A 134 -7.96 2.66 -24.25
C THR A 134 -9.14 1.70 -24.15
N ARG A 135 -10.34 2.13 -24.52
CA ARG A 135 -11.54 1.30 -24.50
C ARG A 135 -11.39 0.02 -25.32
N ARG A 136 -10.88 0.16 -26.53
CA ARG A 136 -10.68 -0.98 -27.43
C ARG A 136 -9.69 -1.99 -26.86
N ILE A 137 -8.53 -1.51 -26.38
CA ILE A 137 -7.49 -2.39 -25.87
C ILE A 137 -7.93 -3.03 -24.55
N MET A 138 -8.53 -2.29 -23.63
CA MET A 138 -9.05 -2.86 -22.38
C MET A 138 -10.07 -3.98 -22.65
N GLY A 139 -10.94 -3.81 -23.65
CA GLY A 139 -11.85 -4.84 -24.08
C GLY A 139 -11.12 -6.07 -24.69
N GLN A 140 -10.10 -5.83 -25.53
CA GLN A 140 -9.31 -6.91 -26.18
C GLN A 140 -8.51 -7.73 -25.18
N VAL A 141 -7.90 -7.11 -24.17
CA VAL A 141 -7.13 -7.80 -23.12
C VAL A 141 -8.00 -8.38 -22.01
N GLY A 142 -9.30 -8.25 -22.10
CA GLY A 142 -10.23 -8.75 -21.09
C GLY A 142 -10.08 -8.09 -19.73
N ALA A 143 -9.81 -6.78 -19.70
CA ALA A 143 -9.70 -6.01 -18.44
C ALA A 143 -11.02 -6.09 -17.68
N ARG A 144 -10.95 -6.44 -16.39
CA ARG A 144 -12.09 -6.64 -15.50
C ARG A 144 -12.11 -5.70 -14.30
N MET A 145 -11.03 -4.96 -14.06
CA MET A 145 -10.93 -3.96 -13.00
C MET A 145 -9.93 -2.88 -13.39
N LEU A 146 -10.25 -1.63 -13.08
CA LEU A 146 -9.33 -0.50 -13.18
C LEU A 146 -9.03 0.00 -11.76
N ILE A 147 -7.75 0.11 -11.43
CA ILE A 147 -7.28 0.63 -10.15
C ILE A 147 -6.48 1.92 -10.41
N LEU A 148 -6.84 2.98 -9.70
CA LEU A 148 -6.16 4.27 -9.73
C LEU A 148 -5.50 4.53 -8.38
N ASP A 149 -4.17 4.43 -8.35
CA ASP A 149 -3.40 4.75 -7.15
C ASP A 149 -3.12 6.25 -7.06
N GLU A 150 -3.04 6.78 -5.84
CA GLU A 150 -2.77 8.19 -5.52
C GLU A 150 -3.77 9.19 -6.18
N ILE A 151 -5.09 8.89 -6.09
CA ILE A 151 -6.12 9.77 -6.66
C ILE A 151 -6.08 11.20 -6.08
N ASN A 152 -5.44 11.40 -4.92
CA ASN A 152 -5.20 12.71 -4.32
C ASN A 152 -4.33 13.63 -5.21
N HIS A 153 -3.62 13.12 -6.20
CA HIS A 153 -2.88 13.96 -7.16
C HIS A 153 -3.80 14.91 -7.93
N MET A 154 -5.08 14.54 -8.12
CA MET A 154 -6.05 15.44 -8.73
C MET A 154 -6.28 16.73 -7.92
N LEU A 155 -5.96 16.74 -6.61
CA LEU A 155 -6.15 17.92 -5.75
C LEU A 155 -5.19 19.06 -6.07
N ALA A 156 -4.10 18.79 -6.79
CA ALA A 156 -3.20 19.80 -7.33
C ALA A 156 -3.80 20.56 -8.54
N CYS A 157 -4.90 20.05 -9.10
CA CYS A 157 -5.63 20.67 -10.20
C CYS A 157 -6.64 21.73 -9.68
N THR A 158 -7.06 22.64 -10.58
CA THR A 158 -8.15 23.58 -10.27
C THR A 158 -9.48 22.83 -10.02
N PRO A 159 -10.43 23.39 -9.25
CA PRO A 159 -11.73 22.75 -9.00
C PRO A 159 -12.49 22.36 -10.27
N ARG A 160 -12.34 23.16 -11.35
CA ARG A 160 -12.92 22.84 -12.66
C ARG A 160 -12.30 21.59 -13.28
N GLN A 161 -10.98 21.49 -13.24
CA GLN A 161 -10.24 20.33 -13.78
C GLN A 161 -10.54 19.06 -12.96
N GLN A 162 -10.59 19.16 -11.64
CA GLN A 162 -10.99 18.05 -10.77
C GLN A 162 -12.36 17.50 -11.16
N ARG A 163 -13.36 18.39 -11.37
CA ARG A 163 -14.69 17.99 -11.77
C ARG A 163 -14.71 17.33 -13.15
N VAL A 164 -13.96 17.85 -14.10
CA VAL A 164 -13.83 17.23 -15.45
C VAL A 164 -13.25 15.83 -15.30
N PHE A 165 -12.16 15.69 -14.56
CA PHE A 165 -11.50 14.40 -14.34
C PHE A 165 -12.42 13.38 -13.64
N LEU A 166 -13.14 13.77 -12.60
CA LEU A 166 -14.12 12.91 -11.92
C LEU A 166 -15.25 12.45 -12.87
N ASN A 167 -15.69 13.33 -13.78
CA ASN A 167 -16.67 12.96 -14.81
C ASN A 167 -16.08 11.96 -15.82
N THR A 168 -14.81 12.10 -16.17
CA THR A 168 -14.10 11.14 -17.03
C THR A 168 -14.03 9.77 -16.39
N LEU A 169 -13.70 9.68 -15.10
CA LEU A 169 -13.69 8.41 -14.37
C LEU A 169 -15.08 7.77 -14.32
N ARG A 170 -16.11 8.56 -14.03
CA ARG A 170 -17.51 8.08 -14.03
C ARG A 170 -17.93 7.56 -15.40
N TYR A 171 -17.60 8.30 -16.45
CA TYR A 171 -17.90 7.89 -17.82
C TYR A 171 -17.20 6.56 -18.14
N LEU A 172 -15.92 6.43 -17.84
CA LEU A 172 -15.12 5.25 -18.14
C LEU A 172 -15.63 4.01 -17.39
N ALA A 173 -15.96 4.13 -16.11
CA ALA A 173 -16.50 3.03 -15.31
C ALA A 173 -17.84 2.52 -15.87
N ASN A 174 -18.71 3.45 -16.36
CA ASN A 174 -19.97 3.07 -16.98
C ASN A 174 -19.81 2.40 -18.32
N ASP A 175 -18.89 2.93 -19.12
CA ASP A 175 -18.68 2.53 -20.50
C ASP A 175 -17.98 1.17 -20.61
N LEU A 176 -16.97 0.93 -19.78
CA LEU A 176 -16.26 -0.36 -19.70
C LEU A 176 -17.03 -1.43 -18.92
N GLN A 177 -18.01 -1.02 -18.11
CA GLN A 177 -18.75 -1.92 -17.21
C GLN A 177 -17.85 -2.76 -16.31
N ILE A 178 -16.79 -2.15 -15.79
CA ILE A 178 -15.84 -2.78 -14.86
C ILE A 178 -15.80 -1.99 -13.54
N PRO A 179 -15.47 -2.64 -12.41
CA PRO A 179 -15.23 -1.97 -11.15
C PRO A 179 -14.10 -0.94 -11.26
N LEU A 180 -14.29 0.18 -10.58
CA LEU A 180 -13.28 1.21 -10.40
C LEU A 180 -12.83 1.22 -8.95
N VAL A 181 -11.53 1.05 -8.72
CA VAL A 181 -10.91 1.14 -7.40
C VAL A 181 -9.99 2.35 -7.37
N CYS A 182 -10.12 3.16 -6.33
CA CYS A 182 -9.22 4.29 -6.12
C CYS A 182 -8.48 4.12 -4.80
N THR A 183 -7.20 4.52 -4.76
CA THR A 183 -6.51 4.69 -3.49
C THR A 183 -6.14 6.16 -3.27
N GLY A 184 -6.11 6.61 -2.02
CA GLY A 184 -5.79 7.99 -1.72
C GLY A 184 -5.69 8.29 -0.23
N ASN A 185 -5.57 9.58 0.08
CA ASN A 185 -5.57 10.08 1.45
C ASN A 185 -6.98 10.57 1.88
N HIS A 186 -7.09 11.14 3.07
CA HIS A 186 -8.35 11.70 3.58
C HIS A 186 -8.88 12.87 2.74
N GLU A 187 -7.98 13.66 2.14
CA GLU A 187 -8.34 14.77 1.27
C GLU A 187 -8.97 14.26 -0.04
N ALA A 188 -8.44 13.17 -0.60
CA ALA A 188 -9.03 12.52 -1.77
C ALA A 188 -10.46 12.05 -1.49
N ARG A 189 -10.71 11.47 -0.29
CA ARG A 189 -12.07 11.12 0.15
C ARG A 189 -12.98 12.35 0.21
N ALA A 190 -12.50 13.44 0.81
CA ALA A 190 -13.27 14.69 0.87
C ALA A 190 -13.61 15.22 -0.53
N ALA A 191 -12.67 15.15 -1.48
CA ALA A 191 -12.89 15.59 -2.85
C ALA A 191 -13.92 14.71 -3.59
N LEU A 192 -13.87 13.39 -3.44
CA LEU A 192 -14.86 12.48 -4.03
C LEU A 192 -16.28 12.75 -3.49
N LEU A 193 -16.40 13.13 -2.22
CA LEU A 193 -17.68 13.49 -1.60
C LEU A 193 -18.28 14.79 -2.12
N THR A 194 -17.52 15.65 -2.81
CA THR A 194 -18.06 16.88 -3.44
C THR A 194 -18.94 16.59 -4.65
N ASP A 195 -18.80 15.42 -5.27
CA ASP A 195 -19.67 14.96 -6.35
C ASP A 195 -20.65 13.90 -5.81
N ALA A 196 -21.88 14.31 -5.55
CA ALA A 196 -22.91 13.43 -4.98
C ALA A 196 -23.15 12.16 -5.83
N ALA A 197 -23.03 12.24 -7.15
CA ALA A 197 -23.23 11.10 -8.04
C ALA A 197 -22.09 10.08 -7.98
N LEU A 198 -20.87 10.53 -7.66
CA LEU A 198 -19.73 9.66 -7.37
C LEU A 198 -19.80 9.14 -5.94
N ALA A 199 -20.10 9.98 -4.97
CA ALA A 199 -20.22 9.59 -3.56
C ALA A 199 -21.19 8.41 -3.37
N GLU A 200 -22.31 8.41 -4.08
CA GLU A 200 -23.30 7.33 -4.09
C GLU A 200 -22.84 6.02 -4.75
N ARG A 201 -21.67 6.01 -5.37
CA ARG A 201 -21.13 4.84 -6.06
C ARG A 201 -19.96 4.20 -5.35
N PHE A 202 -19.25 4.98 -4.54
CA PHE A 202 -18.05 4.53 -3.89
C PHE A 202 -18.35 4.00 -2.49
N ASP A 203 -18.11 2.72 -2.29
CA ASP A 203 -17.83 2.21 -0.96
C ASP A 203 -16.44 2.69 -0.52
N ALA A 204 -16.23 2.87 0.78
CA ALA A 204 -14.98 3.39 1.29
C ALA A 204 -14.43 2.52 2.42
N VAL A 205 -13.15 2.18 2.32
CA VAL A 205 -12.42 1.45 3.35
C VAL A 205 -11.23 2.29 3.82
N GLU A 206 -11.20 2.57 5.12
CA GLU A 206 -10.10 3.28 5.74
C GLU A 206 -9.04 2.33 6.27
N LEU A 207 -7.78 2.58 5.91
CA LEU A 207 -6.62 1.99 6.57
C LEU A 207 -6.22 2.89 7.74
N VAL A 208 -6.71 2.53 8.92
CA VAL A 208 -6.46 3.28 10.16
C VAL A 208 -5.10 2.94 10.76
N ARG A 209 -4.55 3.85 11.56
CA ARG A 209 -3.34 3.60 12.34
C ARG A 209 -3.53 2.41 13.27
N TRP A 210 -2.46 1.66 13.48
CA TRP A 210 -2.42 0.59 14.44
C TRP A 210 -2.62 1.10 15.88
N LYS A 211 -3.29 0.27 16.67
CA LYS A 211 -3.48 0.46 18.10
C LYS A 211 -2.91 -0.75 18.83
N ASN A 212 -2.71 -0.65 20.14
CA ASN A 212 -2.27 -1.80 20.93
C ASN A 212 -3.46 -2.73 21.20
N ASP A 213 -3.83 -3.49 20.18
CA ASP A 213 -4.93 -4.44 20.15
C ASP A 213 -4.47 -5.82 19.66
N GLU A 214 -5.38 -6.80 19.64
CA GLU A 214 -5.07 -8.16 19.23
C GLU A 214 -4.58 -8.28 17.78
N PRO A 215 -5.14 -7.56 16.76
CA PRO A 215 -4.58 -7.53 15.43
C PRO A 215 -3.12 -7.06 15.36
N PHE A 216 -2.75 -6.09 16.19
CA PHE A 216 -1.37 -5.60 16.25
C PHE A 216 -0.44 -6.62 16.95
N ARG A 217 -0.92 -7.26 18.02
CA ARG A 217 -0.17 -8.34 18.67
C ARG A 217 0.13 -9.47 17.69
N LEU A 218 -0.87 -9.90 16.92
CA LEU A 218 -0.69 -10.92 15.88
C LEU A 218 0.31 -10.51 14.79
N LEU A 219 0.32 -9.24 14.39
CA LEU A 219 1.33 -8.72 13.47
C LEU A 219 2.73 -8.86 14.07
N MET A 220 2.93 -8.50 15.33
CA MET A 220 4.22 -8.61 16.02
C MET A 220 4.68 -10.07 16.17
N VAL A 221 3.78 -10.97 16.52
CA VAL A 221 4.05 -12.42 16.54
C VAL A 221 4.48 -12.92 15.17
N THR A 222 3.77 -12.51 14.11
CA THR A 222 4.11 -12.90 12.74
C THR A 222 5.50 -12.38 12.35
N LEU A 223 5.80 -11.11 12.65
CA LEU A 223 7.12 -10.52 12.39
C LEU A 223 8.22 -11.27 13.16
N ALA A 224 8.01 -11.57 14.45
CA ALA A 224 8.98 -12.33 15.25
C ALA A 224 9.25 -13.72 14.65
N ALA A 225 8.21 -14.38 14.14
CA ALA A 225 8.31 -15.73 13.57
C ALA A 225 9.00 -15.80 12.20
N ILE A 226 9.07 -14.69 11.46
CA ILE A 226 9.66 -14.67 10.11
C ILE A 226 11.05 -14.03 10.06
N LEU A 227 11.40 -13.19 11.03
CA LEU A 227 12.71 -12.56 11.08
C LEU A 227 13.79 -13.61 11.38
N PRO A 228 14.84 -13.74 10.56
CA PRO A 228 15.86 -14.80 10.70
C PRO A 228 16.86 -14.49 11.82
N LEU A 229 16.34 -14.25 13.02
CA LEU A 229 17.12 -14.07 14.25
C LEU A 229 17.26 -15.41 14.98
N ARG A 230 18.41 -15.67 15.57
CA ARG A 230 18.75 -16.97 16.17
C ARG A 230 18.19 -17.16 17.57
N LYS A 231 17.62 -16.10 18.17
CA LYS A 231 16.97 -16.14 19.47
C LYS A 231 15.57 -15.54 19.41
N PRO A 232 14.66 -15.93 20.28
CA PRO A 232 13.31 -15.36 20.33
C PRO A 232 13.35 -13.88 20.70
N SER A 233 12.62 -13.06 19.93
CA SER A 233 12.46 -11.62 20.16
C SER A 233 11.24 -11.31 21.01
N GLN A 234 11.26 -10.19 21.73
CA GLN A 234 10.18 -9.73 22.63
C GLN A 234 9.10 -8.89 21.93
N LEU A 235 8.97 -8.97 20.60
CA LEU A 235 8.06 -8.11 19.84
C LEU A 235 6.59 -8.22 20.27
N GLU A 236 6.17 -9.37 20.81
CA GLU A 236 4.80 -9.59 21.26
C GLU A 236 4.52 -9.04 22.67
N GLU A 237 5.55 -8.71 23.45
CA GLU A 237 5.40 -8.18 24.79
C GLU A 237 4.72 -6.80 24.76
N GLU A 238 3.85 -6.53 25.72
CA GLU A 238 3.06 -5.29 25.76
C GLU A 238 3.94 -4.03 25.77
N ARG A 239 5.05 -4.06 26.53
CA ARG A 239 6.00 -2.95 26.60
C ARG A 239 6.66 -2.68 25.25
N CYS A 240 7.07 -3.74 24.56
CA CYS A 240 7.67 -3.63 23.22
C CYS A 240 6.65 -3.09 22.20
N ARG A 241 5.44 -3.63 22.18
CA ARG A 241 4.35 -3.16 21.31
C ARG A 241 4.03 -1.69 21.54
N THR A 242 3.92 -1.26 22.78
CA THR A 242 3.64 0.14 23.13
C THR A 242 4.76 1.05 22.65
N ALA A 243 6.03 0.71 22.90
CA ALA A 243 7.17 1.48 22.42
C ALA A 243 7.24 1.55 20.88
N ILE A 244 6.98 0.44 20.18
CA ILE A 244 6.91 0.42 18.71
C ILE A 244 5.81 1.35 18.19
N LEU A 245 4.62 1.33 18.81
CA LEU A 245 3.52 2.20 18.42
C LEU A 245 3.82 3.68 18.67
N ASP A 246 4.42 4.01 19.80
CA ASP A 246 4.80 5.38 20.15
C ASP A 246 5.85 5.94 19.17
N LEU A 247 6.85 5.13 18.82
CA LEU A 247 7.89 5.50 17.87
C LEU A 247 7.37 5.62 16.43
N SER A 248 6.54 4.68 15.99
CA SER A 248 5.99 4.63 14.64
C SER A 248 4.72 5.46 14.44
N GLU A 249 4.12 5.97 15.51
CA GLU A 249 2.80 6.61 15.53
C GLU A 249 1.70 5.68 14.94
N GLY A 250 1.86 4.37 15.07
CA GLY A 250 0.96 3.37 14.51
C GLY A 250 0.90 3.34 12.97
N ASN A 251 1.92 3.89 12.29
CA ASN A 251 2.00 3.89 10.83
C ASN A 251 2.63 2.60 10.33
N THR A 252 1.94 1.88 9.44
CA THR A 252 2.37 0.56 8.94
C THR A 252 3.80 0.57 8.39
N GLY A 253 4.10 1.46 7.47
CA GLY A 253 5.43 1.53 6.84
C GLY A 253 6.55 1.86 7.84
N ARG A 254 6.24 2.68 8.87
CA ARG A 254 7.20 2.99 9.94
C ARG A 254 7.42 1.82 10.87
N ILE A 255 6.37 1.06 11.22
CA ILE A 255 6.48 -0.15 12.02
C ILE A 255 7.41 -1.14 11.34
N PHE A 256 7.16 -1.44 10.06
CA PHE A 256 8.02 -2.38 9.31
C PHE A 256 9.47 -1.91 9.25
N ARG A 257 9.70 -0.63 8.95
CA ARG A 257 11.05 -0.07 8.87
C ARG A 257 11.76 -0.06 10.22
N LEU A 258 11.04 0.22 11.32
CA LEU A 258 11.60 0.16 12.67
C LEU A 258 12.02 -1.27 13.00
N VAL A 259 11.14 -2.24 12.81
CA VAL A 259 11.42 -3.66 13.09
C VAL A 259 12.55 -4.19 12.20
N GLU A 260 12.60 -3.80 10.92
CA GLU A 260 13.71 -4.09 10.02
C GLU A 260 15.03 -3.55 10.57
N THR A 261 15.06 -2.29 10.97
CA THR A 261 16.26 -1.64 11.54
C THR A 261 16.74 -2.36 12.79
N LEU A 262 15.83 -2.70 13.71
CA LEU A 262 16.15 -3.44 14.93
C LEU A 262 16.69 -4.84 14.65
N ALA A 263 16.08 -5.54 13.68
CA ALA A 263 16.52 -6.88 13.30
C ALA A 263 17.91 -6.88 12.67
N VAL A 264 18.20 -5.92 11.79
CA VAL A 264 19.52 -5.75 11.19
C VAL A 264 20.56 -5.45 12.28
N ARG A 265 20.26 -4.54 13.20
CA ARG A 265 21.12 -4.21 14.34
C ARG A 265 21.39 -5.41 15.24
N ALA A 266 20.36 -6.22 15.52
CA ALA A 266 20.51 -7.43 16.33
C ALA A 266 21.44 -8.47 15.69
N ILE A 267 21.50 -8.55 14.36
CA ILE A 267 22.47 -9.36 13.64
C ILE A 267 23.86 -8.75 13.73
N GLU A 268 24.02 -7.46 13.44
CA GLU A 268 25.30 -6.76 13.44
C GLU A 268 25.97 -6.74 14.82
N ASN A 269 25.20 -6.61 15.90
CA ASN A 269 25.69 -6.65 17.28
C ASN A 269 25.86 -8.07 17.85
N GLY A 270 25.36 -9.11 17.16
CA GLY A 270 25.40 -10.49 17.62
C GLY A 270 24.41 -10.80 18.77
N THR A 271 23.51 -9.89 19.12
CA THR A 271 22.46 -10.13 20.13
C THR A 271 21.46 -11.18 19.67
N GLU A 272 21.20 -11.21 18.36
CA GLU A 272 20.35 -12.18 17.66
C GLU A 272 18.88 -12.20 18.15
N ARG A 273 18.41 -11.12 18.72
CA ARG A 273 17.03 -10.89 19.17
C ARG A 273 16.74 -9.41 19.31
N ILE A 274 15.46 -9.03 19.28
CA ILE A 274 14.99 -7.70 19.57
C ILE A 274 14.41 -7.67 20.98
N GLU A 275 14.89 -6.75 21.81
CA GLU A 275 14.43 -6.52 23.18
C GLU A 275 13.84 -5.11 23.34
N VAL A 276 13.11 -4.88 24.44
CA VAL A 276 12.52 -3.56 24.77
C VAL A 276 13.61 -2.48 24.86
N SER A 277 14.78 -2.83 25.43
CA SER A 277 15.93 -1.93 25.57
C SER A 277 16.48 -1.39 24.25
N ASP A 278 16.29 -2.13 23.16
CA ASP A 278 16.74 -1.68 21.84
C ASP A 278 15.93 -0.50 21.30
N LEU A 279 14.70 -0.29 21.85
CA LEU A 279 13.80 0.79 21.48
C LEU A 279 14.10 2.11 22.20
N ASP A 280 14.83 2.04 23.32
CA ASP A 280 15.24 3.19 24.12
C ASP A 280 16.58 3.79 23.68
N ALA A 281 17.25 3.16 22.70
CA ALA A 281 18.58 3.58 22.26
C ALA A 281 18.51 4.96 21.58
N ASP A 282 19.23 5.93 22.16
CA ASP A 282 19.32 7.32 21.66
C ASP A 282 19.89 7.43 20.25
N ASP A 283 20.63 6.42 19.80
CA ASP A 283 21.27 6.32 18.50
C ASP A 283 20.39 5.64 17.42
N LEU A 284 19.15 5.27 17.75
CA LEU A 284 18.17 4.91 16.75
C LEU A 284 17.93 6.10 15.84
N VAL A 285 18.75 6.25 14.80
CA VAL A 285 18.48 7.16 13.68
C VAL A 285 17.23 6.65 12.98
N LEU A 286 16.10 7.17 13.44
CA LEU A 286 14.79 6.69 13.06
C LEU A 286 14.36 7.31 11.71
N PRO A 287 14.47 6.59 10.60
CA PRO A 287 13.67 6.94 9.43
C PRO A 287 12.17 6.73 9.69
N SER A 288 11.82 6.21 10.87
CA SER A 288 10.47 5.88 11.31
C SER A 288 9.69 7.04 11.92
N VAL A 289 10.36 8.10 12.38
CA VAL A 289 9.69 9.28 12.94
C VAL A 289 9.48 10.31 11.84
N SER A 290 8.24 10.82 11.68
CA SER A 290 7.99 11.90 10.71
C SER A 290 8.74 13.17 11.08
N MET A 291 9.14 13.95 10.07
CA MET A 291 9.71 15.30 10.30
C MET A 291 8.80 16.15 11.21
N LYS A 292 7.48 15.99 11.09
CA LYS A 292 6.48 16.66 11.92
C LYS A 292 6.55 16.21 13.38
N ALA A 293 6.70 14.92 13.65
CA ALA A 293 6.84 14.40 15.03
C ALA A 293 8.18 14.79 15.65
N LEU A 294 9.26 14.85 14.89
CA LEU A 294 10.55 15.37 15.34
C LEU A 294 10.46 16.84 15.74
N ALA A 295 9.76 17.68 14.97
CA ALA A 295 9.55 19.08 15.30
C ALA A 295 8.75 19.25 16.61
N GLN A 296 7.72 18.43 16.83
CA GLN A 296 6.91 18.43 18.04
C GLN A 296 7.69 17.95 19.28
N ARG A 297 8.56 16.94 19.15
CA ARG A 297 9.43 16.47 20.24
C ARG A 297 10.45 17.53 20.66
N ARG A 298 11.09 18.22 19.70
CA ARG A 298 12.01 19.34 19.99
C ARG A 298 11.30 20.48 20.69
N GLY A 299 10.08 20.86 20.31
CA GLY A 299 9.28 21.88 20.96
C GLY A 299 8.90 21.52 22.42
N ARG A 300 8.58 20.23 22.69
CA ARG A 300 8.30 19.76 24.07
C ARG A 300 9.56 19.69 24.94
N GLY A 301 10.71 19.32 24.36
CA GLY A 301 12.00 19.32 25.08
C GLY A 301 12.44 20.74 25.48
N GLN A 302 12.29 21.71 24.59
CA GLN A 302 12.59 23.12 24.87
C GLN A 302 11.61 23.72 25.90
N ALA A 303 10.33 23.39 25.87
CA ALA A 303 9.35 23.83 26.84
C ALA A 303 9.61 23.27 28.26
N LYS A 304 10.09 21.98 28.35
CA LYS A 304 10.51 21.41 29.63
C LYS A 304 11.81 22.00 30.17
N ALA A 305 12.77 22.31 29.30
CA ALA A 305 14.03 22.97 29.70
C ALA A 305 13.84 24.44 30.09
N ALA A 306 12.80 25.12 29.59
CA ALA A 306 12.45 26.48 29.98
C ALA A 306 11.57 26.57 31.25
N ALA A 307 11.02 25.45 31.72
CA ALA A 307 10.19 25.36 32.92
C ALA A 307 10.92 24.74 34.12
N ALA A 308 12.19 24.37 33.96
CA ALA A 308 13.11 23.90 35.00
C ALA A 308 14.19 24.98 35.30
#